data_b6d23d46cb7e050988aef3d4e44d85e5
#
_entry.id   b6d23d46cb7e050988aef3d4e44d85e5
#
_cell.length_a   1.000
_cell.length_b   1.000
_cell.length_c   1.000
_cell.angle_alpha   90.00
_cell.angle_beta   90.00
_cell.angle_gamma   90.00
#
_symmetry.space_group_name_H-M   'P 1'
#
loop_
_entity.id
_entity.type
_entity.pdbx_description
1 polymer ?
#
loop_
_entity_poly.entity_id
_entity_poly.type
_entity_poly.pdbx_seq_one_letter_code
_entity_poly.pdbx_strand_id
1 'polypeptide(L)'
;LASSAASDVYKRQYESCPGVSACFGAAASLNIEYTLPGISQSLIITRMEGRTKVPPKESIASFAAHHASMAIYLSTGLLEKLTESLIEGGYAADTPAAIVYKATWPQEEAYVCTVATLKQTAREHNITKTAIVLVGDVIAHRHYEKSRLYAPDFSTEYRKASVESKDND
;
A
#
# COMPACT_ATOMS: atom_id res chain seq x y z
N LEU A 1 4.56 15.29 17.91
CA LEU A 1 5.61 15.40 18.93
C LEU A 1 5.50 14.35 20.06
N ALA A 2 4.58 13.41 19.95
CA ALA A 2 4.35 12.41 21.00
C ALA A 2 5.55 11.46 21.21
N SER A 3 6.35 11.19 20.17
CA SER A 3 7.54 10.34 20.30
C SER A 3 8.74 11.06 20.95
N SER A 4 8.74 12.39 20.94
CA SER A 4 9.81 13.19 21.53
C SER A 4 9.67 13.37 23.04
N ALA A 5 8.47 13.20 23.59
CA ALA A 5 8.24 13.29 25.03
C ALA A 5 9.09 12.27 25.84
N ALA A 6 9.31 11.07 25.28
CA ALA A 6 10.16 10.06 25.91
C ALA A 6 11.65 10.45 25.94
N SER A 7 12.10 11.27 25.00
CA SER A 7 13.49 11.74 24.96
C SER A 7 13.75 12.87 25.96
N ASP A 8 12.74 13.67 26.24
CA ASP A 8 12.82 14.80 27.17
C ASP A 8 13.02 14.34 28.62
N VAL A 9 12.46 13.18 29.00
CA VAL A 9 12.64 12.59 30.34
C VAL A 9 14.10 12.37 30.70
N TYR A 10 14.97 12.11 29.70
CA TYR A 10 16.41 11.88 29.91
C TYR A 10 17.28 13.08 29.55
N LYS A 11 16.68 14.25 29.27
CA LYS A 11 17.40 15.46 28.85
C LYS A 11 18.33 15.23 27.66
N ARG A 12 17.95 14.32 26.77
CA ARG A 12 18.69 14.05 25.53
C ARG A 12 18.20 14.99 24.44
N GLN A 13 19.12 15.49 23.64
CA GLN A 13 18.80 16.22 22.41
C GLN A 13 18.31 15.24 21.35
N TYR A 14 17.35 15.63 20.54
CA TYR A 14 16.82 14.86 19.42
C TYR A 14 16.65 15.76 18.21
N GLU A 15 16.72 15.14 17.05
CA GLU A 15 16.45 15.75 15.77
C GLU A 15 15.45 14.85 14.99
N SER A 16 14.48 15.48 14.33
CA SER A 16 13.53 14.77 13.47
C SER A 16 13.99 14.88 12.03
N CYS A 17 14.46 13.76 11.48
CA CYS A 17 14.87 13.68 10.08
C CYS A 17 13.71 13.20 9.23
N PRO A 18 13.41 13.84 8.06
CA PRO A 18 12.46 13.33 7.12
C PRO A 18 12.93 12.00 6.53
N GLY A 19 11.99 11.11 6.21
CA GLY A 19 12.30 9.80 5.66
C GLY A 19 11.19 9.28 4.76
N VAL A 20 11.55 8.31 3.91
CA VAL A 20 10.61 7.62 3.04
C VAL A 20 10.10 6.37 3.74
N SER A 21 8.78 6.22 3.84
CA SER A 21 8.18 5.06 4.48
C SER A 21 8.33 3.80 3.60
N ALA A 22 8.42 2.63 4.25
CA ALA A 22 8.56 1.33 3.57
C ALA A 22 7.45 1.02 2.57
N CYS A 23 6.25 1.61 2.71
CA CYS A 23 5.18 1.43 1.71
C CYS A 23 5.59 1.97 0.34
N PHE A 24 6.30 3.10 0.27
CA PHE A 24 6.78 3.65 -1.00
C PHE A 24 7.96 2.86 -1.57
N GLY A 25 8.83 2.32 -0.71
CA GLY A 25 9.85 1.37 -1.13
C GLY A 25 9.25 0.10 -1.72
N ALA A 26 8.21 -0.43 -1.08
CA ALA A 26 7.49 -1.61 -1.58
C ALA A 26 6.77 -1.35 -2.91
N ALA A 27 6.18 -0.16 -3.09
CA ALA A 27 5.60 0.22 -4.38
C ALA A 27 6.65 0.28 -5.48
N ALA A 28 7.83 0.85 -5.19
CA ALA A 28 8.96 0.90 -6.12
C ALA A 28 9.46 -0.51 -6.50
N SER A 29 9.59 -1.42 -5.53
CA SER A 29 9.98 -2.82 -5.74
C SER A 29 9.03 -3.55 -6.69
N LEU A 30 7.73 -3.25 -6.62
CA LEU A 30 6.69 -3.82 -7.48
C LEU A 30 6.44 -3.01 -8.76
N ASN A 31 7.09 -1.86 -8.91
CA ASN A 31 6.84 -0.90 -9.99
C ASN A 31 5.36 -0.52 -10.13
N ILE A 32 4.70 -0.26 -9.00
CA ILE A 32 3.28 0.12 -8.94
C ILE A 32 3.10 1.56 -8.47
N GLU A 33 1.99 2.15 -8.87
CA GLU A 33 1.44 3.38 -8.33
C GLU A 33 0.18 3.06 -7.51
N TYR A 34 0.07 3.61 -6.30
CA TYR A 34 -1.07 3.33 -5.42
C TYR A 34 -2.38 3.94 -5.90
N THR A 35 -2.29 4.97 -6.74
CA THR A 35 -3.46 5.71 -7.21
C THR A 35 -3.48 5.71 -8.74
N LEU A 36 -4.37 4.90 -9.31
CA LEU A 36 -4.56 4.81 -10.76
C LEU A 36 -5.96 5.30 -11.13
N PRO A 37 -6.09 6.12 -12.19
CA PRO A 37 -7.38 6.56 -12.69
C PRO A 37 -8.32 5.38 -12.96
N GLY A 38 -9.57 5.49 -12.50
CA GLY A 38 -10.59 4.46 -12.67
C GLY A 38 -10.46 3.23 -11.77
N ILE A 39 -9.37 3.11 -10.99
CA ILE A 39 -9.12 1.96 -10.10
C ILE A 39 -9.17 2.40 -8.63
N SER A 40 -8.24 3.21 -8.20
CA SER A 40 -8.20 3.75 -6.83
C SER A 40 -7.55 5.13 -6.83
N GLN A 41 -8.08 6.04 -6.02
CA GLN A 41 -7.54 7.38 -5.83
C GLN A 41 -7.08 7.61 -4.38
N SER A 42 -7.02 6.53 -3.59
CA SER A 42 -6.68 6.61 -2.17
C SER A 42 -5.72 5.52 -1.76
N LEU A 43 -4.80 5.85 -0.86
CA LEU A 43 -3.94 4.90 -0.16
C LEU A 43 -4.26 4.94 1.33
N ILE A 44 -4.64 3.81 1.90
CA ILE A 44 -4.85 3.62 3.33
C ILE A 44 -3.62 2.95 3.91
N ILE A 45 -2.91 3.66 4.78
CA ILE A 45 -1.77 3.14 5.54
C ILE A 45 -2.28 2.76 6.93
N THR A 46 -2.21 1.49 7.27
CA THR A 46 -2.78 0.97 8.51
C THR A 46 -2.03 -0.26 9.03
N ARG A 47 -2.55 -0.87 10.08
CA ARG A 47 -2.09 -2.13 10.66
C ARG A 47 -3.25 -2.95 11.20
N MET A 48 -3.05 -4.26 11.36
CA MET A 48 -3.97 -5.09 12.11
C MET A 48 -3.97 -4.71 13.61
N GLU A 49 -5.10 -4.91 14.27
CA GLU A 49 -5.15 -4.99 15.72
C GLU A 49 -4.32 -6.19 16.18
N GLY A 50 -3.34 -5.92 17.03
CA GLY A 50 -2.47 -6.92 17.63
C GLY A 50 -2.49 -6.80 19.15
N ARG A 51 -1.32 -6.62 19.76
CA ARG A 51 -1.21 -6.37 21.22
C ARG A 51 -1.81 -5.03 21.65
N THR A 52 -1.84 -4.06 20.74
CA THR A 52 -2.47 -2.76 20.95
C THR A 52 -3.72 -2.66 20.11
N LYS A 53 -4.79 -2.18 20.72
CA LYS A 53 -6.08 -1.99 20.05
C LYS A 53 -5.99 -0.92 18.96
N VAL A 54 -6.89 -1.00 18.00
CA VAL A 54 -7.20 0.07 17.05
C VAL A 54 -8.64 0.54 17.29
N PRO A 55 -8.97 1.80 17.00
CA PRO A 55 -10.35 2.26 17.07
C PRO A 55 -11.25 1.41 16.15
N PRO A 56 -12.49 1.07 16.56
CA PRO A 56 -13.36 0.22 15.75
C PRO A 56 -13.59 0.71 14.32
N LYS A 57 -13.65 2.03 14.13
CA LYS A 57 -13.79 2.67 12.81
C LYS A 57 -12.52 2.55 11.93
N GLU A 58 -11.40 2.18 12.52
CA GLU A 58 -10.10 1.99 11.85
C GLU A 58 -9.72 0.51 11.74
N SER A 59 -10.68 -0.40 11.95
CA SER A 59 -10.47 -1.82 11.70
C SER A 59 -10.17 -2.09 10.23
N ILE A 60 -9.46 -3.18 9.96
CA ILE A 60 -9.19 -3.61 8.57
C ILE A 60 -10.50 -3.78 7.79
N ALA A 61 -11.53 -4.38 8.38
CA ALA A 61 -12.83 -4.54 7.72
C ALA A 61 -13.49 -3.19 7.38
N SER A 62 -13.40 -2.21 8.30
CA SER A 62 -13.93 -0.87 8.04
C SER A 62 -13.20 -0.17 6.88
N PHE A 63 -11.89 -0.27 6.81
CA PHE A 63 -11.10 0.31 5.72
C PHE A 63 -11.26 -0.46 4.40
N ALA A 64 -11.40 -1.78 4.47
CA ALA A 64 -11.61 -2.63 3.29
C ALA A 64 -12.91 -2.28 2.53
N ALA A 65 -13.93 -1.79 3.23
CA ALA A 65 -15.20 -1.34 2.63
C ALA A 65 -15.02 -0.19 1.60
N HIS A 66 -13.90 0.51 1.63
CA HIS A 66 -13.59 1.56 0.66
C HIS A 66 -13.00 1.03 -0.66
N HIS A 67 -12.57 -0.23 -0.72
CA HIS A 67 -11.87 -0.84 -1.87
C HIS A 67 -10.68 0.00 -2.37
N ALA A 68 -10.06 0.78 -1.49
CA ALA A 68 -8.90 1.61 -1.76
C ALA A 68 -7.61 0.78 -1.76
N SER A 69 -6.53 1.29 -2.33
CA SER A 69 -5.22 0.67 -2.13
C SER A 69 -4.84 0.69 -0.64
N MET A 70 -4.36 -0.41 -0.12
CA MET A 70 -3.97 -0.52 1.29
C MET A 70 -2.52 -0.94 1.45
N ALA A 71 -1.82 -0.30 2.37
CA ALA A 71 -0.48 -0.68 2.84
C ALA A 71 -0.55 -1.03 4.33
N ILE A 72 -0.37 -2.31 4.66
CA ILE A 72 -0.67 -2.87 5.98
C ILE A 72 0.62 -3.28 6.66
N TYR A 73 0.96 -2.55 7.72
CA TYR A 73 2.16 -2.72 8.51
C TYR A 73 1.98 -3.72 9.65
N LEU A 74 3.09 -4.24 10.17
CA LEU A 74 3.16 -5.02 11.43
C LEU A 74 2.20 -6.22 11.50
N SER A 75 1.76 -6.74 10.36
CA SER A 75 0.67 -7.72 10.30
C SER A 75 1.09 -9.12 9.81
N THR A 76 2.38 -9.33 9.54
CA THR A 76 2.92 -10.59 8.98
C THR A 76 2.60 -11.82 9.86
N GLY A 77 2.56 -11.66 11.17
CA GLY A 77 2.17 -12.73 12.11
C GLY A 77 0.65 -12.97 12.21
N LEU A 78 -0.18 -12.19 11.51
CA LEU A 78 -1.65 -12.19 11.63
C LEU A 78 -2.35 -12.39 10.28
N LEU A 79 -1.67 -12.94 9.27
CA LEU A 79 -2.16 -12.97 7.88
C LEU A 79 -3.49 -13.71 7.71
N GLU A 80 -3.78 -14.74 8.51
CA GLU A 80 -5.07 -15.42 8.48
C GLU A 80 -6.21 -14.48 8.87
N LYS A 81 -6.08 -13.84 10.04
CA LYS A 81 -7.06 -12.83 10.50
C LYS A 81 -7.13 -11.62 9.57
N LEU A 82 -6.01 -11.24 8.98
CA LEU A 82 -5.97 -10.18 7.99
C LEU A 82 -6.81 -10.52 6.76
N THR A 83 -6.64 -11.73 6.22
CA THR A 83 -7.44 -12.24 5.09
C THR A 83 -8.94 -12.25 5.43
N GLU A 84 -9.30 -12.78 6.59
CA GLU A 84 -10.69 -12.79 7.07
C GLU A 84 -11.28 -11.37 7.14
N SER A 85 -10.56 -10.43 7.76
CA SER A 85 -11.00 -9.05 7.91
C SER A 85 -11.10 -8.30 6.58
N LEU A 86 -10.22 -8.58 5.62
CA LEU A 86 -10.29 -7.98 4.28
C LEU A 86 -11.52 -8.47 3.52
N ILE A 87 -11.81 -9.78 3.58
CA ILE A 87 -13.00 -10.38 2.95
C ILE A 87 -14.28 -9.90 3.63
N GLU A 88 -14.32 -9.88 4.95
CA GLU A 88 -15.44 -9.34 5.73
C GLU A 88 -15.76 -7.89 5.34
N GLY A 89 -14.74 -7.09 5.10
CA GLY A 89 -14.85 -5.70 4.68
C GLY A 89 -15.22 -5.48 3.21
N GLY A 90 -15.25 -6.55 2.39
CA GLY A 90 -15.75 -6.51 1.03
C GLY A 90 -14.75 -6.81 -0.09
N TYR A 91 -13.45 -6.98 0.20
CA TYR A 91 -12.52 -7.44 -0.82
C TYR A 91 -12.84 -8.87 -1.27
N ALA A 92 -12.77 -9.12 -2.57
CA ALA A 92 -12.88 -10.46 -3.10
C ALA A 92 -11.63 -11.30 -2.71
N ALA A 93 -11.81 -12.61 -2.62
CA ALA A 93 -10.72 -13.54 -2.28
C ALA A 93 -9.56 -13.49 -3.30
N ASP A 94 -9.86 -13.22 -4.56
CA ASP A 94 -8.92 -13.09 -5.68
C ASP A 94 -8.40 -11.65 -5.87
N THR A 95 -8.80 -10.70 -5.04
CA THR A 95 -8.23 -9.34 -5.07
C THR A 95 -6.71 -9.40 -5.01
N PRO A 96 -6.00 -8.71 -5.93
CA PRO A 96 -4.56 -8.66 -5.94
C PRO A 96 -3.97 -8.17 -4.62
N ALA A 97 -2.95 -8.86 -4.17
CA ALA A 97 -2.18 -8.53 -2.99
C ALA A 97 -0.69 -8.78 -3.23
N ALA A 98 0.16 -8.23 -2.41
CA ALA A 98 1.58 -8.50 -2.44
C ALA A 98 2.17 -8.49 -1.03
N ILE A 99 3.23 -9.27 -0.83
CA ILE A 99 4.08 -9.23 0.35
C ILE A 99 5.46 -8.78 -0.09
N VAL A 100 5.94 -7.67 0.46
CA VAL A 100 7.30 -7.20 0.21
C VAL A 100 8.10 -7.34 1.50
N TYR A 101 9.05 -8.25 1.47
CA TYR A 101 9.97 -8.55 2.57
C TYR A 101 11.18 -7.64 2.47
N LYS A 102 11.55 -7.00 3.58
CA LYS A 102 12.72 -6.12 3.70
C LYS A 102 12.82 -5.09 2.55
N ALA A 103 11.71 -4.40 2.22
CA ALA A 103 11.70 -3.38 1.18
C ALA A 103 12.91 -2.45 1.30
N THR A 104 13.63 -2.23 0.19
CA THR A 104 14.86 -1.42 0.05
C THR A 104 16.14 -1.99 0.68
N TRP A 105 16.09 -3.16 1.28
CA TRP A 105 17.28 -3.83 1.82
C TRP A 105 17.96 -4.70 0.75
N PRO A 106 19.25 -5.06 0.91
CA PRO A 106 19.93 -5.98 -0.04
C PRO A 106 19.26 -7.36 -0.18
N GLN A 107 18.46 -7.77 0.82
CA GLN A 107 17.70 -9.02 0.82
C GLN A 107 16.22 -8.78 0.56
N GLU A 108 15.88 -7.75 -0.19
CA GLU A 108 14.50 -7.50 -0.60
C GLU A 108 13.96 -8.64 -1.45
N GLU A 109 12.75 -9.06 -1.13
CA GLU A 109 11.97 -10.01 -1.92
C GLU A 109 10.53 -9.53 -2.02
N ALA A 110 9.92 -9.64 -3.20
CA ALA A 110 8.55 -9.20 -3.44
C ALA A 110 7.75 -10.32 -4.10
N TYR A 111 6.59 -10.62 -3.55
CA TYR A 111 5.72 -11.69 -3.99
C TYR A 111 4.30 -11.18 -4.23
N VAL A 112 3.87 -11.23 -5.50
CA VAL A 112 2.48 -10.94 -5.88
C VAL A 112 1.64 -12.19 -5.65
N CYS A 113 0.50 -12.00 -5.03
CA CYS A 113 -0.44 -13.05 -4.66
C CYS A 113 -1.88 -12.51 -4.67
N THR A 114 -2.79 -13.16 -3.98
CA THR A 114 -4.16 -12.68 -3.75
C THR A 114 -4.44 -12.56 -2.26
N VAL A 115 -5.53 -11.89 -1.89
CA VAL A 115 -6.00 -11.82 -0.51
C VAL A 115 -6.11 -13.22 0.10
N ALA A 116 -6.69 -14.18 -0.63
CA ALA A 116 -6.86 -15.56 -0.16
C ALA A 116 -5.53 -16.29 0.06
N THR A 117 -4.48 -15.97 -0.69
CA THR A 117 -3.22 -16.70 -0.67
C THR A 117 -2.11 -16.04 0.16
N LEU A 118 -2.38 -14.90 0.81
CA LEU A 118 -1.40 -14.16 1.63
C LEU A 118 -0.66 -15.08 2.63
N LYS A 119 -1.41 -15.87 3.42
CA LYS A 119 -0.82 -16.76 4.44
C LYS A 119 0.03 -17.85 3.80
N GLN A 120 -0.45 -18.45 2.71
CA GLN A 120 0.28 -19.48 1.99
C GLN A 120 1.59 -18.93 1.41
N THR A 121 1.54 -17.80 0.71
CA THR A 121 2.72 -17.12 0.14
C THR A 121 3.77 -16.82 1.20
N ALA A 122 3.38 -16.25 2.34
CA ALA A 122 4.31 -15.96 3.43
C ALA A 122 4.96 -17.23 3.98
N ARG A 123 4.20 -18.34 4.07
CA ARG A 123 4.69 -19.62 4.56
C ARG A 123 5.67 -20.27 3.59
N GLU A 124 5.37 -20.26 2.30
CA GLU A 124 6.24 -20.84 1.25
C GLU A 124 7.61 -20.15 1.19
N HIS A 125 7.64 -18.84 1.47
CA HIS A 125 8.85 -18.03 1.46
C HIS A 125 9.44 -17.77 2.86
N ASN A 126 8.94 -18.47 3.90
CA ASN A 126 9.42 -18.34 5.29
C ASN A 126 9.37 -16.90 5.84
N ILE A 127 8.41 -16.09 5.39
CA ILE A 127 8.26 -14.70 5.82
C ILE A 127 7.43 -14.65 7.09
N THR A 128 8.08 -14.33 8.22
CA THR A 128 7.43 -14.25 9.54
C THR A 128 7.43 -12.85 10.14
N LYS A 129 8.27 -11.94 9.63
CA LYS A 129 8.45 -10.56 10.11
C LYS A 129 9.09 -9.69 9.04
N THR A 130 9.21 -8.39 9.30
CA THR A 130 9.93 -7.42 8.46
C THR A 130 9.38 -7.38 7.02
N ALA A 131 8.08 -7.53 6.88
CA ALA A 131 7.40 -7.42 5.60
C ALA A 131 6.19 -6.48 5.70
N ILE A 132 5.84 -5.88 4.60
CA ILE A 132 4.64 -5.09 4.40
C ILE A 132 3.70 -5.86 3.48
N VAL A 133 2.40 -5.79 3.77
CA VAL A 133 1.36 -6.34 2.91
C VAL A 133 0.70 -5.20 2.16
N LEU A 134 0.59 -5.34 0.85
CA LEU A 134 -0.13 -4.43 -0.04
C LEU A 134 -1.38 -5.14 -0.56
N VAL A 135 -2.49 -4.41 -0.67
CA VAL A 135 -3.76 -4.94 -1.18
C VAL A 135 -4.40 -3.91 -2.09
N GLY A 136 -4.92 -4.36 -3.22
CA GLY A 136 -5.69 -3.53 -4.13
C GLY A 136 -5.46 -3.86 -5.61
N ASP A 137 -6.41 -3.50 -6.44
CA ASP A 137 -6.42 -3.79 -7.88
C ASP A 137 -5.27 -3.13 -8.64
N VAL A 138 -4.66 -2.07 -8.07
CA VAL A 138 -3.47 -1.41 -8.63
C VAL A 138 -2.27 -2.37 -8.79
N ILE A 139 -2.22 -3.45 -8.01
CA ILE A 139 -1.13 -4.45 -8.04
C ILE A 139 -1.20 -5.31 -9.31
N ALA A 140 -2.38 -5.49 -9.88
CA ALA A 140 -2.57 -6.36 -11.04
C ALA A 140 -2.01 -5.80 -12.35
N HIS A 141 -1.66 -4.53 -12.42
CA HIS A 141 -1.25 -3.81 -13.64
C HIS A 141 -2.21 -4.00 -14.83
N ARG A 142 -3.51 -4.22 -14.55
CA ARG A 142 -4.53 -4.51 -15.58
C ARG A 142 -5.27 -3.22 -15.93
N HIS A 143 -5.42 -2.98 -17.24
CA HIS A 143 -6.36 -2.01 -17.84
C HIS A 143 -6.66 -0.77 -16.99
N TYR A 144 -5.68 0.12 -16.84
CA TYR A 144 -5.86 1.41 -16.19
C TYR A 144 -5.77 2.54 -17.21
N GLU A 145 -6.49 3.60 -16.95
CA GLU A 145 -6.40 4.82 -17.73
C GLU A 145 -5.10 5.56 -17.36
N LYS A 146 -4.37 5.99 -18.38
CA LYS A 146 -3.19 6.84 -18.13
C LYS A 146 -3.64 8.23 -17.66
N SER A 147 -2.93 8.79 -16.70
CA SER A 147 -3.17 10.18 -16.30
C SER A 147 -3.04 11.12 -17.49
N ARG A 148 -4.11 11.84 -17.82
CA ARG A 148 -4.11 12.82 -18.90
C ARG A 148 -3.13 13.96 -18.67
N LEU A 149 -2.76 14.21 -17.42
CA LEU A 149 -1.82 15.30 -17.06
C LEU A 149 -0.47 15.19 -17.80
N TYR A 150 -0.03 13.96 -18.07
CA TYR A 150 1.23 13.69 -18.77
C TYR A 150 1.03 13.32 -20.25
N ALA A 151 -0.19 13.28 -20.73
CA ALA A 151 -0.48 12.95 -22.11
C ALA A 151 0.07 14.03 -23.07
N PRO A 152 0.60 13.65 -24.24
CA PRO A 152 1.15 14.62 -25.21
C PRO A 152 0.10 15.61 -25.74
N ASP A 153 -1.16 15.22 -25.77
CA ASP A 153 -2.32 16.00 -26.22
C ASP A 153 -2.95 16.88 -25.14
N PHE A 154 -2.41 16.86 -23.91
CA PHE A 154 -2.92 17.64 -22.79
C PHE A 154 -2.07 18.86 -22.50
N SER A 155 -2.68 20.05 -22.55
CA SER A 155 -2.04 21.32 -22.18
C SER A 155 -2.22 21.59 -20.69
N THR A 156 -1.15 22.04 -20.04
CA THR A 156 -1.18 22.58 -18.69
C THR A 156 -0.75 24.04 -18.70
N GLU A 157 -0.83 24.71 -17.59
CA GLU A 157 -0.30 26.06 -17.38
C GLU A 157 1.20 26.18 -17.74
N TYR A 158 1.96 25.08 -17.57
CA TYR A 158 3.42 25.03 -17.80
C TYR A 158 3.83 24.32 -19.10
N ARG A 159 2.91 23.64 -19.79
CA ARG A 159 3.23 22.84 -20.98
C ARG A 159 2.07 22.88 -21.99
N LYS A 160 2.36 23.28 -23.22
CA LYS A 160 1.43 23.15 -24.34
C LYS A 160 1.43 21.72 -24.88
N ALA A 161 0.27 21.23 -25.32
CA ALA A 161 0.17 19.96 -26.02
C ALA A 161 1.10 19.95 -27.25
N SER A 162 1.78 18.82 -27.43
CA SER A 162 2.70 18.60 -28.58
C SER A 162 2.00 17.93 -29.76
N VAL A 163 0.78 17.39 -29.54
CA VAL A 163 -0.04 16.74 -30.55
C VAL A 163 -1.48 17.23 -30.36
N GLU A 164 -2.16 17.61 -31.44
CA GLU A 164 -3.58 17.94 -31.40
C GLU A 164 -4.39 16.69 -31.03
N SER A 165 -5.35 16.84 -30.10
CA SER A 165 -6.29 15.78 -29.78
C SER A 165 -7.05 15.41 -31.06
N LYS A 166 -6.96 14.17 -31.52
CA LYS A 166 -7.91 13.66 -32.49
C LYS A 166 -9.22 13.45 -31.72
N ASP A 167 -10.10 14.42 -31.80
CA ASP A 167 -11.50 14.24 -31.45
C ASP A 167 -12.04 13.14 -32.36
N ASN A 168 -12.24 11.98 -31.79
CA ASN A 168 -13.03 10.94 -32.46
C ASN A 168 -14.49 11.30 -32.22
N ASP A 169 -15.13 11.83 -33.27
CA ASP A 169 -16.59 11.86 -33.41
C ASP A 169 -17.22 10.49 -33.25
#